data_3b323b7a826c47525481e67c8ac0f4c4
#
_entry.id   3b323b7a826c47525481e67c8ac0f4c4
#
_cell.length_a   1.000
_cell.length_b   1.000
_cell.length_c   1.000
_cell.angle_alpha   90.00
_cell.angle_beta   90.00
_cell.angle_gamma   90.00
#
_symmetry.space_group_name_H-M   'P 1'
#
loop_
_entity.id
_entity.type
_entity.pdbx_description
1 polymer ?
#
loop_
_entity_poly.entity_id
_entity_poly.type
_entity_poly.pdbx_seq_one_letter_code
_entity_poly.pdbx_strand_id
1 'polypeptide(L)'
;MSQEMLGMDALTLEDGELFHDRKGRAKPLPAPLAPIADSHGHLTSFRRHDASIAICRAALAGVRLLVVPVDPVDEVPRKFSTVQALLSWLDEQVERAAGRLDECAEHGLVPPEFPGWDVPDLVDNVRIVAGAHPYGAAELTDEALARLDVLLDSPRCVGVGEIGLDFGPYNELPADVQEAAFRVQLRIAHERDLPVELHIRDNPDDPDAQAHVLAARVLAEEGVPERGCDLHCFTQGPDVMAPFVDLGCHVAFGGAMTFNRSDDIREAAALCPVEQLLCETDAPYMAPVPLRGEECEPAMVAFTLARLAEVREADGHARQSTYDACWRNARRLFSL
;
A
#
# COMPACT_ATOMS: atom_id res chain seq x y z
N MET A 1 20.28 7.62 -26.69
CA MET A 1 20.58 6.37 -25.99
C MET A 1 19.59 5.34 -26.51
N SER A 2 20.08 4.25 -27.07
CA SER A 2 19.28 3.32 -27.85
C SER A 2 18.47 2.38 -26.93
N GLN A 3 17.31 1.96 -27.41
CA GLN A 3 16.36 1.06 -26.76
C GLN A 3 16.89 -0.36 -26.41
N GLU A 4 18.19 -0.59 -26.54
CA GLU A 4 18.84 -1.91 -26.34
C GLU A 4 19.44 -2.11 -24.95
N MET A 5 19.37 -1.10 -24.06
CA MET A 5 19.83 -1.24 -22.69
C MET A 5 18.69 -1.74 -21.78
N LEU A 6 18.13 -2.88 -22.08
CA LEU A 6 16.90 -3.40 -21.45
C LEU A 6 17.11 -4.27 -20.20
N GLY A 7 18.35 -4.41 -19.74
CA GLY A 7 18.63 -5.11 -18.49
C GLY A 7 18.68 -4.14 -17.32
N MET A 8 19.89 -3.87 -16.84
CA MET A 8 20.13 -3.02 -15.65
C MET A 8 19.80 -1.54 -15.82
N ASP A 9 19.85 -1.01 -17.05
CA ASP A 9 19.64 0.42 -17.29
C ASP A 9 18.19 0.90 -17.09
N ALA A 10 17.23 -0.03 -17.15
CA ALA A 10 15.85 0.24 -16.75
C ALA A 10 15.68 0.26 -15.22
N LEU A 11 16.64 -0.28 -14.46
CA LEU A 11 16.62 -0.41 -13.01
C LEU A 11 17.42 0.69 -12.32
N THR A 12 18.63 0.98 -12.83
CA THR A 12 19.51 2.01 -12.29
C THR A 12 20.08 2.88 -13.43
N LEU A 13 20.65 4.04 -13.08
CA LEU A 13 21.50 4.80 -14.00
C LEU A 13 22.99 4.38 -13.85
N GLU A 14 23.86 4.96 -14.69
CA GLU A 14 25.32 4.67 -14.71
C GLU A 14 26.02 4.85 -13.35
N ASP A 15 25.45 5.65 -12.46
CA ASP A 15 25.97 5.87 -11.10
C ASP A 15 25.57 4.79 -10.08
N GLY A 16 24.77 3.80 -10.51
CA GLY A 16 24.30 2.69 -9.66
C GLY A 16 23.14 3.03 -8.74
N GLU A 17 22.63 4.26 -8.76
CA GLU A 17 21.51 4.67 -7.91
C GLU A 17 20.17 4.32 -8.55
N LEU A 18 19.23 3.80 -7.74
CA LEU A 18 17.89 3.45 -8.20
C LEU A 18 17.04 4.66 -8.56
N PHE A 19 17.27 5.80 -7.91
CA PHE A 19 16.40 6.97 -8.02
C PHE A 19 17.12 8.25 -8.38
N HIS A 20 16.46 9.03 -9.25
CA HIS A 20 16.92 10.35 -9.66
C HIS A 20 15.74 11.32 -9.67
N ASP A 21 15.98 12.57 -9.28
CA ASP A 21 14.97 13.61 -9.42
C ASP A 21 14.81 14.07 -10.87
N ARG A 22 13.81 14.91 -11.16
CA ARG A 22 13.53 15.46 -12.49
C ARG A 22 14.69 16.19 -13.14
N LYS A 23 15.74 16.50 -12.39
CA LYS A 23 16.98 17.13 -12.88
C LYS A 23 18.11 16.11 -13.09
N GLY A 24 17.81 14.83 -12.98
CA GLY A 24 18.76 13.73 -13.12
C GLY A 24 19.76 13.63 -11.96
N ARG A 25 19.45 14.19 -10.79
CA ARG A 25 20.32 14.10 -9.62
C ARG A 25 19.96 12.85 -8.82
N ALA A 26 20.96 12.04 -8.54
CA ALA A 26 20.83 10.85 -7.72
C ALA A 26 20.15 11.15 -6.37
N LYS A 27 19.30 10.24 -5.95
CA LYS A 27 18.62 10.22 -4.65
C LYS A 27 18.95 8.91 -3.98
N PRO A 28 20.04 8.88 -3.18
CA PRO A 28 20.45 7.67 -2.50
C PRO A 28 19.29 7.06 -1.68
N LEU A 29 19.12 5.77 -1.83
CA LEU A 29 18.12 5.04 -1.09
C LEU A 29 18.50 4.99 0.39
N PRO A 30 17.59 5.29 1.33
CA PRO A 30 17.86 5.07 2.74
C PRO A 30 18.13 3.58 3.02
N ALA A 31 19.22 3.29 3.75
CA ALA A 31 19.52 1.92 4.13
C ALA A 31 18.44 1.38 5.08
N PRO A 32 17.81 0.24 4.76
CA PRO A 32 16.77 -0.32 5.61
C PRO A 32 17.35 -0.90 6.90
N LEU A 33 16.69 -0.64 8.04
CA LEU A 33 17.10 -1.18 9.34
C LEU A 33 16.45 -2.52 9.65
N ALA A 34 15.35 -2.87 8.98
CA ALA A 34 14.65 -4.15 9.03
C ALA A 34 14.02 -4.43 7.67
N PRO A 35 13.48 -5.63 7.39
CA PRO A 35 12.68 -5.88 6.20
C PRO A 35 11.56 -4.86 6.07
N ILE A 36 11.29 -4.41 4.86
CA ILE A 36 10.25 -3.41 4.60
C ILE A 36 8.99 -4.08 4.08
N ALA A 37 7.83 -3.67 4.59
CA ALA A 37 6.53 -3.93 4.00
C ALA A 37 6.02 -2.65 3.34
N ASP A 38 5.58 -2.77 2.08
CA ASP A 38 4.68 -1.82 1.44
C ASP A 38 3.27 -2.37 1.56
N SER A 39 2.50 -1.83 2.52
CA SER A 39 1.18 -2.38 2.82
C SER A 39 0.12 -2.04 1.77
N HIS A 40 0.40 -1.10 0.85
CA HIS A 40 -0.52 -0.73 -0.23
C HIS A 40 0.21 -0.12 -1.42
N GLY A 41 0.09 -0.75 -2.59
CA GLY A 41 0.65 -0.21 -3.83
C GLY A 41 0.03 -0.84 -5.09
N HIS A 42 -0.59 -0.01 -5.95
CA HIS A 42 -1.24 -0.47 -7.18
C HIS A 42 -0.22 -0.78 -8.27
N LEU A 43 -0.13 -2.02 -8.70
CA LEU A 43 0.72 -2.41 -9.84
C LEU A 43 0.03 -2.22 -11.19
N THR A 44 -1.29 -2.29 -11.24
CA THR A 44 -2.09 -2.20 -12.48
C THR A 44 -2.29 -0.77 -12.98
N SER A 45 -1.90 0.23 -12.20
CA SER A 45 -2.18 1.64 -12.43
C SER A 45 -0.98 2.45 -12.95
N PHE A 46 0.18 1.83 -13.14
CA PHE A 46 1.36 2.49 -13.72
C PHE A 46 1.13 2.96 -15.15
N ARG A 47 1.67 4.13 -15.48
CA ARG A 47 1.62 4.75 -16.81
C ARG A 47 2.99 4.82 -17.49
N ARG A 48 4.05 4.85 -16.71
CA ARG A 48 5.44 5.01 -17.18
C ARG A 48 6.31 3.84 -16.78
N HIS A 49 5.99 3.20 -15.67
CA HIS A 49 6.78 2.12 -15.10
C HIS A 49 6.21 0.76 -15.52
N ASP A 50 7.08 -0.19 -15.74
CA ASP A 50 6.73 -1.60 -15.89
C ASP A 50 6.59 -2.22 -14.49
N ALA A 51 5.52 -2.95 -14.24
CA ALA A 51 5.24 -3.52 -12.92
C ALA A 51 6.34 -4.49 -12.47
N SER A 52 6.91 -5.29 -13.38
CA SER A 52 8.01 -6.20 -13.05
C SER A 52 9.30 -5.47 -12.66
N ILE A 53 9.57 -4.32 -13.29
CA ILE A 53 10.69 -3.43 -12.91
C ILE A 53 10.43 -2.85 -11.52
N ALA A 54 9.21 -2.38 -11.26
CA ALA A 54 8.85 -1.82 -9.96
C ALA A 54 9.00 -2.84 -8.82
N ILE A 55 8.60 -4.11 -9.04
CA ILE A 55 8.80 -5.20 -8.08
C ILE A 55 10.30 -5.48 -7.87
N CYS A 56 11.09 -5.57 -8.96
CA CYS A 56 12.53 -5.79 -8.86
C CYS A 56 13.23 -4.67 -8.07
N ARG A 57 12.91 -3.40 -8.36
CA ARG A 57 13.45 -2.24 -7.63
C ARG A 57 13.03 -2.23 -6.16
N ALA A 58 11.79 -2.65 -5.87
CA ALA A 58 11.32 -2.80 -4.49
C ALA A 58 12.13 -3.85 -3.72
N ALA A 59 12.42 -5.00 -4.32
CA ALA A 59 13.29 -6.01 -3.71
C ALA A 59 14.70 -5.46 -3.43
N LEU A 60 15.29 -4.75 -4.39
CA LEU A 60 16.59 -4.09 -4.23
C LEU A 60 16.58 -2.99 -3.15
N ALA A 61 15.43 -2.38 -2.91
CA ALA A 61 15.24 -1.39 -1.84
C ALA A 61 15.02 -2.04 -0.45
N GLY A 62 14.93 -3.35 -0.35
CA GLY A 62 14.71 -4.07 0.91
C GLY A 62 13.26 -4.37 1.23
N VAL A 63 12.34 -4.17 0.28
CA VAL A 63 10.94 -4.60 0.42
C VAL A 63 10.88 -6.11 0.39
N ARG A 64 10.14 -6.69 1.34
CA ARG A 64 9.94 -8.14 1.51
C ARG A 64 8.47 -8.54 1.55
N LEU A 65 7.58 -7.56 1.55
CA LEU A 65 6.14 -7.72 1.39
C LEU A 65 5.61 -6.55 0.57
N LEU A 66 4.83 -6.86 -0.45
CA LEU A 66 4.05 -5.88 -1.21
C LEU A 66 2.61 -6.36 -1.27
N VAL A 67 1.68 -5.53 -0.79
CA VAL A 67 0.24 -5.77 -0.88
C VAL A 67 -0.33 -4.92 -2.00
N VAL A 68 -1.01 -5.58 -2.93
CA VAL A 68 -1.56 -4.98 -4.16
C VAL A 68 -3.08 -5.01 -4.09
N PRO A 69 -3.75 -3.86 -4.03
CA PRO A 69 -5.21 -3.83 -4.12
C PRO A 69 -5.68 -4.19 -5.53
N VAL A 70 -6.77 -4.97 -5.61
CA VAL A 70 -7.41 -5.37 -6.86
C VAL A 70 -8.92 -5.20 -6.77
N ASP A 71 -9.50 -4.56 -7.77
CA ASP A 71 -10.91 -4.16 -7.76
C ASP A 71 -11.74 -5.02 -8.75
N PRO A 72 -12.76 -5.76 -8.24
CA PRO A 72 -13.66 -6.58 -9.07
C PRO A 72 -14.59 -5.78 -9.97
N VAL A 73 -14.63 -4.45 -9.83
CA VAL A 73 -15.47 -3.53 -10.61
C VAL A 73 -14.64 -2.70 -11.60
N ASP A 74 -13.55 -2.06 -11.11
CA ASP A 74 -12.74 -1.17 -11.96
C ASP A 74 -11.73 -1.95 -12.81
N GLU A 75 -11.12 -2.99 -12.27
CA GLU A 75 -10.11 -3.74 -13.01
C GLU A 75 -10.71 -4.86 -13.85
N VAL A 76 -11.74 -5.52 -13.35
CA VAL A 76 -12.45 -6.59 -14.07
C VAL A 76 -13.92 -6.21 -14.25
N PRO A 77 -14.43 -6.04 -15.46
CA PRO A 77 -13.80 -6.41 -16.75
C PRO A 77 -13.09 -5.26 -17.50
N ARG A 78 -12.87 -4.10 -16.90
CA ARG A 78 -12.44 -2.89 -17.64
C ARG A 78 -10.99 -2.95 -18.14
N LYS A 79 -10.06 -3.42 -17.28
CA LYS A 79 -8.63 -3.59 -17.63
C LYS A 79 -8.32 -5.04 -18.04
N PHE A 80 -8.91 -5.98 -17.34
CA PHE A 80 -8.73 -7.42 -17.56
C PHE A 80 -10.08 -8.07 -17.87
N SER A 81 -10.14 -8.91 -18.89
CA SER A 81 -11.38 -9.55 -19.32
C SER A 81 -11.99 -10.49 -18.26
N THR A 82 -11.16 -11.07 -17.40
CA THR A 82 -11.56 -11.99 -16.30
C THR A 82 -10.63 -11.85 -15.12
N VAL A 83 -11.06 -12.31 -13.94
CA VAL A 83 -10.22 -12.43 -12.75
C VAL A 83 -8.98 -13.28 -13.01
N GLN A 84 -9.13 -14.40 -13.74
CA GLN A 84 -7.99 -15.26 -14.08
C GLN A 84 -6.95 -14.53 -14.95
N ALA A 85 -7.39 -13.66 -15.86
CA ALA A 85 -6.48 -12.86 -16.68
C ALA A 85 -5.68 -11.86 -15.83
N LEU A 86 -6.31 -11.25 -14.83
CA LEU A 86 -5.63 -10.37 -13.86
C LEU A 86 -4.60 -11.14 -13.03
N LEU A 87 -5.00 -12.26 -12.43
CA LEU A 87 -4.10 -13.07 -11.60
C LEU A 87 -2.93 -13.63 -12.41
N SER A 88 -3.17 -14.12 -13.64
CA SER A 88 -2.11 -14.58 -14.52
C SER A 88 -1.16 -13.45 -14.94
N TRP A 89 -1.68 -12.23 -15.17
CA TRP A 89 -0.85 -11.07 -15.43
C TRP A 89 0.06 -10.75 -14.22
N LEU A 90 -0.48 -10.80 -13.00
CA LEU A 90 0.33 -10.57 -11.80
C LEU A 90 1.44 -11.63 -11.64
N ASP A 91 1.11 -12.90 -11.86
CA ASP A 91 2.10 -13.99 -11.82
C ASP A 91 3.20 -13.77 -12.86
N GLU A 92 2.86 -13.34 -14.09
CA GLU A 92 3.85 -13.00 -15.12
C GLU A 92 4.74 -11.83 -14.70
N GLN A 93 4.19 -10.77 -14.06
CA GLN A 93 5.01 -9.65 -13.59
C GLN A 93 6.00 -10.11 -12.50
N VAL A 94 5.56 -10.95 -11.58
CA VAL A 94 6.41 -11.51 -10.51
C VAL A 94 7.51 -12.40 -11.10
N GLU A 95 7.20 -13.28 -12.05
CA GLU A 95 8.18 -14.14 -12.74
C GLU A 95 9.24 -13.31 -13.49
N ARG A 96 8.80 -12.28 -14.22
CA ARG A 96 9.70 -11.34 -14.90
C ARG A 96 10.59 -10.58 -13.92
N ALA A 97 10.06 -10.19 -12.75
CA ALA A 97 10.84 -9.54 -11.71
C ALA A 97 11.91 -10.48 -11.13
N ALA A 98 11.59 -11.76 -10.92
CA ALA A 98 12.56 -12.77 -10.48
C ALA A 98 13.71 -12.92 -11.48
N GLY A 99 13.41 -13.07 -12.78
CA GLY A 99 14.44 -13.13 -13.82
C GLY A 99 15.33 -11.89 -13.87
N ARG A 100 14.77 -10.69 -13.64
CA ARG A 100 15.55 -9.44 -13.54
C ARG A 100 16.46 -9.39 -12.31
N LEU A 101 16.00 -9.94 -11.19
CA LEU A 101 16.84 -10.03 -9.97
C LEU A 101 18.02 -10.98 -10.19
N ASP A 102 17.83 -12.09 -10.90
CA ASP A 102 18.93 -12.98 -11.28
C ASP A 102 19.96 -12.26 -12.16
N GLU A 103 19.51 -11.51 -13.18
CA GLU A 103 20.38 -10.68 -14.01
C GLU A 103 21.13 -9.63 -13.19
N CYS A 104 20.46 -8.95 -12.24
CA CYS A 104 21.08 -7.99 -11.33
C CYS A 104 22.17 -8.63 -10.47
N ALA A 105 21.92 -9.85 -9.95
CA ALA A 105 22.87 -10.56 -9.11
C ALA A 105 24.16 -10.93 -9.85
N GLU A 106 24.10 -11.23 -11.16
CA GLU A 106 25.28 -11.45 -12.00
C GLU A 106 26.20 -10.21 -12.06
N HIS A 107 25.63 -9.03 -11.83
CA HIS A 107 26.34 -7.75 -11.80
C HIS A 107 26.61 -7.23 -10.37
N GLY A 108 26.36 -8.05 -9.35
CA GLY A 108 26.60 -7.72 -7.94
C GLY A 108 25.55 -6.81 -7.31
N LEU A 109 24.41 -6.60 -7.97
CA LEU A 109 23.29 -5.84 -7.45
C LEU A 109 22.27 -6.82 -6.85
N VAL A 110 22.25 -6.93 -5.53
CA VAL A 110 21.42 -7.88 -4.80
C VAL A 110 20.56 -7.20 -3.75
N PRO A 111 19.37 -7.73 -3.43
CA PRO A 111 18.58 -7.24 -2.32
C PRO A 111 19.34 -7.30 -1.00
N PRO A 112 19.13 -6.33 -0.09
CA PRO A 112 19.79 -6.35 1.22
C PRO A 112 19.38 -7.56 2.04
N GLU A 113 20.33 -8.13 2.77
CA GLU A 113 20.08 -9.20 3.74
C GLU A 113 19.65 -8.63 5.09
N PHE A 114 18.81 -9.38 5.80
CA PHE A 114 18.34 -9.02 7.15
C PHE A 114 18.69 -10.13 8.15
N PRO A 115 19.95 -10.16 8.65
CA PRO A 115 20.38 -11.18 9.59
C PRO A 115 19.50 -11.22 10.84
N GLY A 116 19.04 -12.42 11.22
CA GLY A 116 18.15 -12.59 12.39
C GLY A 116 16.65 -12.46 12.08
N TRP A 117 16.29 -12.18 10.84
CA TRP A 117 14.92 -12.21 10.36
C TRP A 117 14.73 -13.42 9.43
N ASP A 118 13.68 -14.20 9.68
CA ASP A 118 13.19 -15.21 8.74
C ASP A 118 12.17 -14.54 7.81
N VAL A 119 12.63 -14.16 6.62
CA VAL A 119 11.81 -13.39 5.68
C VAL A 119 11.86 -14.01 4.29
N PRO A 120 10.72 -14.11 3.60
CA PRO A 120 10.69 -14.56 2.21
C PRO A 120 11.33 -13.53 1.29
N ASP A 121 11.71 -13.95 0.09
CA ASP A 121 12.01 -13.03 -0.99
C ASP A 121 10.73 -12.31 -1.44
N LEU A 122 10.87 -11.07 -1.93
CA LEU A 122 9.69 -10.28 -2.34
C LEU A 122 8.88 -10.99 -3.42
N VAL A 123 9.54 -11.65 -4.38
CA VAL A 123 8.86 -12.36 -5.48
C VAL A 123 7.95 -13.49 -4.98
N ASP A 124 8.23 -14.06 -3.83
CA ASP A 124 7.38 -15.04 -3.16
C ASP A 124 6.31 -14.40 -2.26
N ASN A 125 6.38 -13.09 -2.08
CA ASN A 125 5.56 -12.37 -1.09
C ASN A 125 4.87 -11.11 -1.66
N VAL A 126 4.53 -11.14 -2.95
CA VAL A 126 3.56 -10.21 -3.55
C VAL A 126 2.18 -10.77 -3.29
N ARG A 127 1.39 -10.06 -2.48
CA ARG A 127 0.05 -10.42 -2.03
C ARG A 127 -0.99 -9.48 -2.63
N ILE A 128 -2.27 -9.86 -2.55
CA ILE A 128 -3.38 -8.99 -2.94
C ILE A 128 -4.35 -8.81 -1.78
N VAL A 129 -5.00 -7.66 -1.74
CA VAL A 129 -6.29 -7.45 -1.10
C VAL A 129 -7.32 -7.24 -2.20
N ALA A 130 -8.54 -7.68 -2.01
CA ALA A 130 -9.58 -7.59 -3.03
C ALA A 130 -10.83 -6.93 -2.48
N GLY A 131 -11.32 -5.89 -3.16
CA GLY A 131 -12.51 -5.15 -2.77
C GLY A 131 -12.94 -4.14 -3.83
N ALA A 132 -14.22 -3.79 -3.83
CA ALA A 132 -14.74 -2.73 -4.67
C ALA A 132 -14.53 -1.38 -3.98
N HIS A 133 -13.67 -0.56 -4.56
CA HIS A 133 -13.41 0.82 -4.14
C HIS A 133 -14.71 1.64 -4.10
N PRO A 134 -14.83 2.67 -3.24
CA PRO A 134 -16.00 3.55 -3.17
C PRO A 134 -16.47 4.14 -4.51
N TYR A 135 -15.58 4.31 -5.48
CA TYR A 135 -15.96 4.75 -6.83
C TYR A 135 -16.83 3.74 -7.57
N GLY A 136 -16.67 2.46 -7.29
CA GLY A 136 -17.44 1.34 -7.85
C GLY A 136 -18.64 0.92 -7.01
N ALA A 137 -18.95 1.60 -5.90
CA ALA A 137 -19.97 1.16 -4.94
C ALA A 137 -21.34 0.89 -5.55
N ALA A 138 -21.77 1.71 -6.53
CA ALA A 138 -23.04 1.53 -7.22
C ALA A 138 -23.04 0.33 -8.21
N GLU A 139 -21.88 -0.19 -8.56
CA GLU A 139 -21.68 -1.31 -9.49
C GLU A 139 -21.35 -2.63 -8.76
N LEU A 140 -21.45 -2.67 -7.43
CA LEU A 140 -21.27 -3.89 -6.62
C LEU A 140 -22.48 -4.83 -6.78
N THR A 141 -22.65 -5.35 -7.99
CA THR A 141 -23.70 -6.28 -8.38
C THR A 141 -23.36 -7.72 -7.98
N ASP A 142 -24.32 -8.65 -8.15
CA ASP A 142 -24.09 -10.09 -7.92
C ASP A 142 -22.92 -10.63 -8.78
N GLU A 143 -22.75 -10.12 -10.01
CA GLU A 143 -21.62 -10.50 -10.86
C GLU A 143 -20.28 -9.92 -10.33
N ALA A 144 -20.29 -8.71 -9.77
CA ALA A 144 -19.11 -8.13 -9.13
C ALA A 144 -18.76 -8.90 -7.86
N LEU A 145 -19.74 -9.25 -7.05
CA LEU A 145 -19.57 -10.10 -5.86
C LEU A 145 -19.04 -11.49 -6.22
N ALA A 146 -19.52 -12.10 -7.30
CA ALA A 146 -18.99 -13.38 -7.78
C ALA A 146 -17.51 -13.27 -8.23
N ARG A 147 -17.11 -12.14 -8.84
CA ARG A 147 -15.68 -11.87 -9.14
C ARG A 147 -14.87 -11.66 -7.88
N LEU A 148 -15.41 -10.94 -6.90
CA LEU A 148 -14.78 -10.74 -5.60
C LEU A 148 -14.52 -12.08 -4.91
N ASP A 149 -15.50 -12.98 -4.88
CA ASP A 149 -15.35 -14.32 -4.32
C ASP A 149 -14.17 -15.08 -4.94
N VAL A 150 -14.02 -15.04 -6.26
CA VAL A 150 -12.90 -15.69 -6.96
C VAL A 150 -11.55 -15.04 -6.59
N LEU A 151 -11.51 -13.71 -6.40
CA LEU A 151 -10.30 -13.01 -5.96
C LEU A 151 -9.93 -13.40 -4.52
N LEU A 152 -10.93 -13.46 -3.62
CA LEU A 152 -10.73 -13.83 -2.22
C LEU A 152 -10.28 -15.29 -2.05
N ASP A 153 -10.62 -16.18 -2.99
CA ASP A 153 -10.15 -17.58 -3.01
C ASP A 153 -8.72 -17.74 -3.55
N SER A 154 -8.10 -16.66 -4.06
CA SER A 154 -6.71 -16.70 -4.54
C SER A 154 -5.74 -16.96 -3.38
N PRO A 155 -4.71 -17.82 -3.57
CA PRO A 155 -3.66 -18.03 -2.55
C PRO A 155 -2.81 -16.77 -2.31
N ARG A 156 -2.89 -15.76 -3.18
CA ARG A 156 -2.25 -14.47 -2.96
C ARG A 156 -3.08 -13.54 -2.09
N CYS A 157 -4.39 -13.81 -1.94
CA CYS A 157 -5.29 -12.91 -1.22
C CYS A 157 -5.08 -13.00 0.29
N VAL A 158 -4.91 -11.84 0.93
CA VAL A 158 -4.63 -11.70 2.35
C VAL A 158 -5.61 -10.78 3.08
N GLY A 159 -6.60 -10.19 2.38
CA GLY A 159 -7.58 -9.29 2.99
C GLY A 159 -8.66 -8.83 2.02
N VAL A 160 -9.69 -8.19 2.57
CA VAL A 160 -10.75 -7.52 1.81
C VAL A 160 -10.41 -6.03 1.73
N GLY A 161 -10.17 -5.50 0.55
CA GLY A 161 -9.77 -4.10 0.31
C GLY A 161 -9.42 -3.83 -1.15
N GLU A 162 -9.47 -2.60 -1.56
CA GLU A 162 -9.82 -1.36 -0.85
C GLU A 162 -11.33 -1.19 -0.71
N ILE A 163 -11.83 -1.00 0.49
CA ILE A 163 -13.26 -0.74 0.73
C ILE A 163 -13.42 0.50 1.59
N GLY A 164 -14.56 1.15 1.60
CA GLY A 164 -14.80 2.28 2.49
C GLY A 164 -15.59 3.41 1.88
N LEU A 165 -15.11 4.66 2.10
CA LEU A 165 -15.84 5.89 1.76
C LEU A 165 -14.90 6.92 1.11
N ASP A 166 -15.32 7.49 -0.01
CA ASP A 166 -14.63 8.63 -0.64
C ASP A 166 -15.63 9.77 -0.86
N PHE A 167 -15.49 10.83 -0.09
CA PHE A 167 -16.28 12.07 -0.23
C PHE A 167 -15.47 13.15 -0.94
N GLY A 168 -14.35 12.77 -1.52
CA GLY A 168 -13.50 13.66 -2.31
C GLY A 168 -14.16 14.12 -3.62
N PRO A 169 -13.55 15.11 -4.28
CA PRO A 169 -14.16 15.79 -5.43
C PRO A 169 -14.29 14.95 -6.69
N TYR A 170 -13.76 13.73 -6.69
CA TYR A 170 -13.78 12.84 -7.86
C TYR A 170 -14.84 11.73 -7.75
N ASN A 171 -15.54 11.64 -6.61
CA ASN A 171 -16.63 10.69 -6.39
C ASN A 171 -17.95 11.44 -6.20
N GLU A 172 -18.89 11.22 -7.10
CA GLU A 172 -20.23 11.85 -7.06
C GLU A 172 -21.29 10.89 -6.47
N LEU A 173 -20.90 9.68 -6.05
CA LEU A 173 -21.86 8.73 -5.48
C LEU A 173 -22.33 9.19 -4.09
N PRO A 174 -23.64 9.07 -3.82
CA PRO A 174 -24.20 9.39 -2.52
C PRO A 174 -23.57 8.57 -1.39
N ALA A 175 -23.47 9.16 -0.20
CA ALA A 175 -22.86 8.52 0.97
C ALA A 175 -23.55 7.22 1.38
N ASP A 176 -24.88 7.14 1.27
CA ASP A 176 -25.66 5.94 1.59
C ASP A 176 -25.39 4.77 0.64
N VAL A 177 -25.09 5.05 -0.64
CA VAL A 177 -24.68 4.02 -1.62
C VAL A 177 -23.31 3.47 -1.26
N GLN A 178 -22.36 4.35 -0.92
CA GLN A 178 -21.01 3.95 -0.52
C GLN A 178 -21.06 3.19 0.82
N GLU A 179 -21.81 3.68 1.81
CA GLU A 179 -21.99 3.01 3.11
C GLU A 179 -22.57 1.60 2.94
N ALA A 180 -23.57 1.42 2.07
CA ALA A 180 -24.18 0.12 1.82
C ALA A 180 -23.14 -0.88 1.25
N ALA A 181 -22.36 -0.46 0.25
CA ALA A 181 -21.30 -1.29 -0.33
C ALA A 181 -20.18 -1.61 0.67
N PHE A 182 -19.80 -0.63 1.51
CA PHE A 182 -18.83 -0.82 2.57
C PHE A 182 -19.30 -1.88 3.58
N ARG A 183 -20.54 -1.78 4.09
CA ARG A 183 -21.10 -2.74 5.04
C ARG A 183 -21.18 -4.16 4.45
N VAL A 184 -21.56 -4.31 3.18
CA VAL A 184 -21.60 -5.62 2.51
C VAL A 184 -20.21 -6.26 2.53
N GLN A 185 -19.18 -5.54 2.14
CA GLN A 185 -17.83 -6.06 2.04
C GLN A 185 -17.18 -6.29 3.42
N LEU A 186 -17.51 -5.46 4.41
CA LEU A 186 -17.09 -5.67 5.80
C LEU A 186 -17.65 -7.00 6.36
N ARG A 187 -18.92 -7.33 6.06
CA ARG A 187 -19.53 -8.63 6.44
C ARG A 187 -18.86 -9.80 5.72
N ILE A 188 -18.49 -9.64 4.45
CA ILE A 188 -17.71 -10.66 3.72
C ILE A 188 -16.37 -10.91 4.42
N ALA A 189 -15.68 -9.86 4.88
CA ALA A 189 -14.44 -10.02 5.63
C ALA A 189 -14.64 -10.81 6.94
N HIS A 190 -15.70 -10.53 7.68
CA HIS A 190 -16.08 -11.31 8.87
C HIS A 190 -16.35 -12.79 8.54
N GLU A 191 -17.13 -13.06 7.49
CA GLU A 191 -17.51 -14.42 7.07
C GLU A 191 -16.30 -15.25 6.61
N ARG A 192 -15.31 -14.58 6.02
CA ARG A 192 -14.10 -15.19 5.47
C ARG A 192 -12.91 -15.21 6.43
N ASP A 193 -13.06 -14.65 7.64
CA ASP A 193 -11.97 -14.46 8.62
C ASP A 193 -10.75 -13.75 8.00
N LEU A 194 -11.00 -12.63 7.30
CA LEU A 194 -9.99 -11.82 6.65
C LEU A 194 -9.91 -10.42 7.28
N PRO A 195 -8.72 -9.78 7.30
CA PRO A 195 -8.61 -8.36 7.66
C PRO A 195 -9.23 -7.49 6.57
N VAL A 196 -9.49 -6.22 6.90
CA VAL A 196 -9.94 -5.22 5.94
C VAL A 196 -8.93 -4.10 5.77
N GLU A 197 -8.81 -3.62 4.53
CA GLU A 197 -8.05 -2.43 4.18
C GLU A 197 -9.03 -1.33 3.75
N LEU A 198 -8.97 -0.19 4.44
CA LEU A 198 -9.94 0.90 4.31
C LEU A 198 -9.41 2.06 3.51
N HIS A 199 -10.14 2.42 2.45
CA HIS A 199 -10.03 3.70 1.79
C HIS A 199 -11.01 4.69 2.40
N ILE A 200 -10.50 5.73 3.07
CA ILE A 200 -11.35 6.79 3.65
C ILE A 200 -10.81 8.15 3.22
N ARG A 201 -11.64 8.90 2.50
CA ARG A 201 -11.28 10.23 2.02
C ARG A 201 -12.39 11.23 2.26
N ASP A 202 -12.07 12.30 2.97
CA ASP A 202 -12.98 13.43 3.17
C ASP A 202 -12.96 14.38 1.98
N ASN A 203 -14.02 15.19 1.87
CA ASN A 203 -13.98 16.36 1.03
C ASN A 203 -12.94 17.34 1.61
N PRO A 204 -12.03 17.91 0.78
CA PRO A 204 -11.00 18.83 1.27
C PRO A 204 -11.57 20.11 1.93
N ASP A 205 -12.82 20.45 1.64
CA ASP A 205 -13.52 21.60 2.27
C ASP A 205 -14.32 21.22 3.52
N ASP A 206 -14.30 19.93 3.94
CA ASP A 206 -15.01 19.43 5.11
C ASP A 206 -14.11 19.50 6.37
N PRO A 207 -14.38 20.41 7.31
CA PRO A 207 -13.60 20.51 8.54
C PRO A 207 -13.93 19.42 9.58
N ASP A 208 -15.02 18.67 9.37
CA ASP A 208 -15.57 17.73 10.35
C ASP A 208 -15.17 16.27 10.01
N ALA A 209 -14.42 16.03 8.94
CA ALA A 209 -13.95 14.72 8.50
C ALA A 209 -15.10 13.67 8.44
N GLN A 210 -16.20 14.01 7.77
CA GLN A 210 -17.45 13.23 7.80
C GLN A 210 -17.29 11.81 7.24
N ALA A 211 -16.40 11.57 6.27
CA ALA A 211 -16.12 10.21 5.78
C ALA A 211 -15.50 9.37 6.90
N HIS A 212 -14.51 9.91 7.62
CA HIS A 212 -13.89 9.21 8.75
C HIS A 212 -14.87 8.99 9.89
N VAL A 213 -15.70 10.01 10.24
CA VAL A 213 -16.73 9.87 11.27
C VAL A 213 -17.74 8.79 10.93
N LEU A 214 -18.19 8.73 9.67
CA LEU A 214 -19.10 7.70 9.20
C LEU A 214 -18.44 6.31 9.20
N ALA A 215 -17.21 6.20 8.74
CA ALA A 215 -16.47 4.94 8.71
C ALA A 215 -16.24 4.37 10.13
N ALA A 216 -15.82 5.21 11.09
CA ALA A 216 -15.66 4.81 12.48
C ALA A 216 -16.99 4.32 13.10
N ARG A 217 -18.11 4.99 12.76
CA ARG A 217 -19.45 4.55 13.18
C ARG A 217 -19.80 3.19 12.57
N VAL A 218 -19.57 2.97 11.28
CA VAL A 218 -19.83 1.69 10.62
C VAL A 218 -19.02 0.57 11.27
N LEU A 219 -17.74 0.80 11.53
CA LEU A 219 -16.87 -0.17 12.21
C LEU A 219 -17.34 -0.45 13.64
N ALA A 220 -17.82 0.55 14.37
CA ALA A 220 -18.35 0.36 15.71
C ALA A 220 -19.68 -0.45 15.72
N GLU A 221 -20.50 -0.31 14.68
CA GLU A 221 -21.79 -1.00 14.54
C GLU A 221 -21.65 -2.45 14.03
N GLU A 222 -20.83 -2.67 13.00
CA GLU A 222 -20.61 -3.99 12.38
C GLU A 222 -19.52 -4.80 13.11
N GLY A 223 -18.64 -4.13 13.86
CA GLY A 223 -17.42 -4.68 14.44
C GLY A 223 -16.22 -4.61 13.50
N VAL A 224 -15.04 -4.47 14.06
CA VAL A 224 -13.77 -4.68 13.31
C VAL A 224 -13.56 -6.19 13.16
N PRO A 225 -13.20 -6.71 11.98
CA PRO A 225 -12.87 -8.13 11.81
C PRO A 225 -11.80 -8.59 12.81
N GLU A 226 -11.89 -9.82 13.29
CA GLU A 226 -10.95 -10.38 14.27
C GLU A 226 -9.50 -10.35 13.77
N ARG A 227 -9.29 -10.49 12.46
CA ARG A 227 -7.98 -10.41 11.82
C ARG A 227 -7.41 -9.01 11.76
N GLY A 228 -8.23 -7.98 11.97
CA GLY A 228 -7.83 -6.59 12.02
C GLY A 228 -8.34 -5.74 10.87
N CYS A 229 -7.93 -4.50 10.91
CA CYS A 229 -8.30 -3.46 9.96
C CYS A 229 -7.14 -2.49 9.84
N ASP A 230 -6.92 -1.91 8.67
CA ASP A 230 -6.05 -0.76 8.52
C ASP A 230 -6.71 0.38 7.73
N LEU A 231 -6.29 1.60 8.07
CA LEU A 231 -6.57 2.77 7.28
C LEU A 231 -5.39 2.99 6.36
N HIS A 232 -5.57 2.66 5.08
CA HIS A 232 -4.53 2.98 4.11
C HIS A 232 -4.49 4.48 3.82
N CYS A 233 -3.34 4.97 3.39
CA CYS A 233 -3.09 6.36 2.96
C CYS A 233 -3.61 7.43 3.93
N PHE A 234 -3.36 7.26 5.24
CA PHE A 234 -3.87 8.19 6.24
C PHE A 234 -3.24 9.58 6.10
N THR A 235 -4.08 10.58 5.91
CA THR A 235 -3.66 11.98 5.62
C THR A 235 -4.29 13.02 6.54
N GLN A 236 -4.81 12.59 7.68
CA GLN A 236 -5.45 13.46 8.67
C GLN A 236 -4.59 13.65 9.94
N GLY A 237 -5.11 14.43 10.88
CA GLY A 237 -4.47 14.66 12.18
C GLY A 237 -4.84 13.63 13.24
N PRO A 238 -4.25 13.76 14.46
CA PRO A 238 -4.44 12.82 15.56
C PRO A 238 -5.90 12.65 16.00
N ASP A 239 -6.68 13.73 16.00
CA ASP A 239 -8.08 13.70 16.46
C ASP A 239 -8.96 12.83 15.56
N VAL A 240 -8.68 12.80 14.24
CA VAL A 240 -9.37 11.94 13.28
C VAL A 240 -8.86 10.49 13.37
N MET A 241 -7.58 10.28 13.71
CA MET A 241 -6.98 8.97 13.89
C MET A 241 -7.51 8.24 15.15
N ALA A 242 -7.70 8.98 16.24
CA ALA A 242 -7.96 8.39 17.56
C ALA A 242 -9.13 7.40 17.61
N PRO A 243 -10.32 7.65 17.01
CA PRO A 243 -11.42 6.68 17.03
C PRO A 243 -11.06 5.32 16.39
N PHE A 244 -10.21 5.31 15.36
CA PHE A 244 -9.79 4.07 14.71
C PHE A 244 -8.73 3.32 15.52
N VAL A 245 -7.82 4.06 16.16
CA VAL A 245 -6.86 3.49 17.10
C VAL A 245 -7.59 2.84 18.27
N ASP A 246 -8.61 3.47 18.82
CA ASP A 246 -9.44 2.95 19.91
C ASP A 246 -10.22 1.68 19.49
N LEU A 247 -10.57 1.56 18.21
CA LEU A 247 -11.18 0.36 17.62
C LEU A 247 -10.15 -0.75 17.32
N GLY A 248 -8.86 -0.49 17.51
CA GLY A 248 -7.79 -1.45 17.26
C GLY A 248 -7.30 -1.48 15.80
N CYS A 249 -7.69 -0.53 14.97
CA CYS A 249 -7.25 -0.46 13.58
C CYS A 249 -5.76 -0.07 13.49
N HIS A 250 -5.07 -0.60 12.49
CA HIS A 250 -3.75 -0.11 12.08
C HIS A 250 -3.90 1.16 11.26
N VAL A 251 -2.83 1.95 11.19
CA VAL A 251 -2.78 3.20 10.41
C VAL A 251 -1.56 3.18 9.52
N ALA A 252 -1.76 3.26 8.21
CA ALA A 252 -0.70 3.27 7.22
C ALA A 252 -0.34 4.70 6.80
N PHE A 253 0.94 5.02 6.92
CA PHE A 253 1.49 6.33 6.56
C PHE A 253 2.25 6.23 5.24
N GLY A 254 1.77 6.97 4.24
CA GLY A 254 2.33 7.03 2.90
C GLY A 254 3.21 8.27 2.64
N GLY A 255 3.57 8.47 1.36
CA GLY A 255 4.45 9.56 0.93
C GLY A 255 4.02 10.97 1.32
N ALA A 256 2.71 11.19 1.54
CA ALA A 256 2.16 12.48 1.95
C ALA A 256 2.77 13.03 3.24
N MET A 257 3.13 12.17 4.20
CA MET A 257 3.76 12.59 5.45
C MET A 257 5.12 13.28 5.26
N THR A 258 5.77 13.04 4.12
CA THR A 258 7.08 13.65 3.79
C THR A 258 6.96 15.08 3.26
N PHE A 259 5.74 15.57 2.94
CA PHE A 259 5.54 16.87 2.32
C PHE A 259 5.68 18.01 3.34
N ASN A 260 6.08 19.20 2.84
CA ASN A 260 6.36 20.34 3.73
C ASN A 260 5.18 20.82 4.58
N ARG A 261 3.94 20.64 4.12
CA ARG A 261 2.72 21.11 4.80
C ARG A 261 1.89 19.96 5.40
N SER A 262 2.54 18.93 5.87
CA SER A 262 1.90 17.74 6.43
C SER A 262 2.25 17.57 7.92
N ASP A 263 2.21 18.67 8.67
CA ASP A 263 2.52 18.65 10.11
C ASP A 263 1.51 17.80 10.87
N ASP A 264 0.22 17.88 10.51
CA ASP A 264 -0.86 17.11 11.15
C ASP A 264 -0.65 15.61 10.95
N ILE A 265 -0.25 15.18 9.73
CA ILE A 265 0.05 13.77 9.43
C ILE A 265 1.27 13.30 10.25
N ARG A 266 2.30 14.15 10.39
CA ARG A 266 3.48 13.81 11.19
C ARG A 266 3.15 13.72 12.68
N GLU A 267 2.27 14.60 13.18
CA GLU A 267 1.79 14.52 14.56
C GLU A 267 1.01 13.22 14.79
N ALA A 268 0.10 12.86 13.88
CA ALA A 268 -0.58 11.56 13.93
C ALA A 268 0.40 10.39 13.92
N ALA A 269 1.42 10.42 13.04
CA ALA A 269 2.45 9.39 12.94
C ALA A 269 3.31 9.27 14.22
N ALA A 270 3.60 10.39 14.89
CA ALA A 270 4.30 10.40 16.17
C ALA A 270 3.47 9.74 17.28
N LEU A 271 2.16 10.03 17.33
CA LEU A 271 1.23 9.59 18.37
C LEU A 271 0.63 8.20 18.11
N CYS A 272 0.72 7.68 16.89
CA CYS A 272 0.20 6.35 16.55
C CYS A 272 0.87 5.27 17.43
N PRO A 273 0.07 4.38 18.08
CA PRO A 273 0.63 3.27 18.85
C PRO A 273 1.55 2.41 17.99
N VAL A 274 2.67 2.00 18.54
CA VAL A 274 3.69 1.25 17.79
C VAL A 274 3.16 -0.09 17.26
N GLU A 275 2.19 -0.70 17.93
CA GLU A 275 1.54 -1.95 17.54
C GLU A 275 0.52 -1.79 16.39
N GLN A 276 0.15 -0.57 16.04
CA GLN A 276 -0.83 -0.26 15.01
C GLN A 276 -0.23 0.50 13.81
N LEU A 277 1.10 0.67 13.81
CA LEU A 277 1.82 1.45 12.81
C LEU A 277 2.10 0.63 11.55
N LEU A 278 1.74 1.16 10.38
CA LEU A 278 2.09 0.64 9.05
C LEU A 278 2.76 1.71 8.18
N CYS A 279 3.38 1.29 7.10
CA CYS A 279 4.00 2.15 6.11
C CYS A 279 3.70 1.63 4.72
N GLU A 280 3.45 2.53 3.78
CA GLU A 280 3.06 2.21 2.40
C GLU A 280 3.54 3.24 1.40
N THR A 281 3.27 2.99 0.11
CA THR A 281 3.50 3.96 -0.96
C THR A 281 2.23 4.60 -1.50
N ASP A 282 1.15 3.87 -1.62
CA ASP A 282 0.00 4.19 -2.47
C ASP A 282 0.45 4.42 -3.94
N ALA A 283 1.44 3.60 -4.40
CA ALA A 283 1.94 3.70 -5.78
C ALA A 283 0.80 3.45 -6.77
N PRO A 284 0.72 4.20 -7.90
CA PRO A 284 1.69 5.18 -8.45
C PRO A 284 1.50 6.61 -7.93
N TYR A 285 0.72 6.82 -6.88
CA TYR A 285 0.41 8.11 -6.32
C TYR A 285 1.41 8.50 -5.22
N MET A 286 1.31 9.72 -4.70
CA MET A 286 1.93 10.18 -3.45
C MET A 286 3.45 10.00 -3.32
N ALA A 287 4.22 10.02 -4.44
CA ALA A 287 5.68 9.88 -4.38
C ALA A 287 6.31 10.76 -3.27
N PRO A 288 7.11 10.16 -2.36
CA PRO A 288 7.66 10.86 -1.21
C PRO A 288 8.76 11.88 -1.61
N VAL A 289 9.06 12.82 -0.73
CA VAL A 289 10.29 13.62 -0.84
C VAL A 289 11.49 12.68 -0.61
N PRO A 290 12.52 12.72 -1.47
CA PRO A 290 12.88 13.78 -2.42
C PRO A 290 12.32 13.58 -3.84
N LEU A 291 11.48 12.62 -4.10
CA LEU A 291 11.00 12.22 -5.43
C LEU A 291 9.59 12.78 -5.74
N ARG A 292 9.09 13.70 -4.94
CA ARG A 292 7.75 14.27 -5.10
C ARG A 292 7.52 14.78 -6.52
N GLY A 293 6.42 14.26 -7.13
CA GLY A 293 6.00 14.61 -8.49
C GLY A 293 6.54 13.66 -9.56
N GLU A 294 7.35 12.66 -9.21
CA GLU A 294 7.57 11.47 -10.03
C GLU A 294 6.36 10.52 -9.92
N GLU A 295 6.29 9.50 -10.77
CA GLU A 295 5.38 8.39 -10.58
C GLU A 295 5.91 7.54 -9.40
N CYS A 296 5.10 7.33 -8.38
CA CYS A 296 5.51 6.55 -7.22
C CYS A 296 5.64 5.07 -7.58
N GLU A 297 6.55 4.37 -6.93
CA GLU A 297 6.72 2.93 -7.07
C GLU A 297 7.01 2.30 -5.70
N PRO A 298 6.74 0.99 -5.49
CA PRO A 298 6.85 0.34 -4.18
C PRO A 298 8.22 0.49 -3.51
N ALA A 299 9.31 0.58 -4.28
CA ALA A 299 10.65 0.84 -3.73
C ALA A 299 10.76 2.17 -2.98
N MET A 300 9.88 3.14 -3.28
CA MET A 300 9.89 4.46 -2.63
C MET A 300 9.38 4.43 -1.19
N VAL A 301 8.76 3.34 -0.74
CA VAL A 301 8.38 3.15 0.67
C VAL A 301 9.59 3.31 1.61
N ALA A 302 10.81 3.01 1.15
CA ALA A 302 12.03 3.20 1.92
C ALA A 302 12.23 4.66 2.35
N PHE A 303 11.89 5.63 1.51
CA PHE A 303 11.96 7.05 1.86
C PHE A 303 10.87 7.45 2.88
N THR A 304 9.67 6.91 2.71
CA THR A 304 8.55 7.14 3.63
C THR A 304 8.87 6.56 5.01
N LEU A 305 9.33 5.30 5.08
CA LEU A 305 9.67 4.64 6.33
C LEU A 305 10.86 5.30 7.05
N ALA A 306 11.88 5.75 6.29
CA ALA A 306 12.99 6.52 6.87
C ALA A 306 12.48 7.83 7.51
N ARG A 307 11.56 8.53 6.83
CA ARG A 307 10.95 9.75 7.37
C ARG A 307 10.06 9.47 8.57
N LEU A 308 9.27 8.39 8.54
CA LEU A 308 8.45 7.94 9.67
C LEU A 308 9.33 7.67 10.91
N ALA A 309 10.45 6.97 10.70
CA ALA A 309 11.40 6.69 11.77
C ALA A 309 12.04 7.96 12.34
N GLU A 310 12.33 8.98 11.49
CA GLU A 310 12.82 10.29 11.94
C GLU A 310 11.80 11.05 12.79
N VAL A 311 10.54 11.07 12.36
CA VAL A 311 9.45 11.71 13.09
C VAL A 311 9.31 11.09 14.48
N ARG A 312 9.27 9.77 14.56
CA ARG A 312 9.14 9.04 15.82
C ARG A 312 10.39 9.12 16.70
N GLU A 313 11.59 9.25 16.11
CA GLU A 313 12.82 9.48 16.87
C GLU A 313 12.80 10.84 17.57
N ALA A 314 12.26 11.86 16.93
CA ALA A 314 12.09 13.18 17.54
C ALA A 314 11.13 13.15 18.73
N ASP A 315 10.20 12.17 18.76
CA ASP A 315 9.27 11.90 19.88
C ASP A 315 9.81 10.85 20.89
N GLY A 316 11.08 10.47 20.77
CA GLY A 316 11.79 9.63 21.75
C GLY A 316 11.80 8.13 21.44
N HIS A 317 11.33 7.69 20.29
CA HIS A 317 11.36 6.28 19.86
C HIS A 317 12.65 5.97 19.09
N ALA A 318 13.22 4.78 19.28
CA ALA A 318 14.37 4.37 18.46
C ALA A 318 13.94 4.12 17.00
N ARG A 319 14.73 4.58 16.02
CA ARG A 319 14.47 4.33 14.59
C ARG A 319 14.26 2.85 14.30
N GLN A 320 15.11 1.98 14.86
CA GLN A 320 15.01 0.54 14.72
C GLN A 320 13.62 0.01 15.14
N SER A 321 13.05 0.52 16.24
CA SER A 321 11.74 0.07 16.73
C SER A 321 10.61 0.41 15.76
N THR A 322 10.72 1.52 15.02
CA THR A 322 9.74 1.90 14.00
C THR A 322 9.80 0.94 12.80
N TYR A 323 11.00 0.64 12.31
CA TYR A 323 11.18 -0.33 11.23
C TYR A 323 10.67 -1.72 11.62
N ASP A 324 11.07 -2.20 12.80
CA ASP A 324 10.65 -3.49 13.35
C ASP A 324 9.12 -3.59 13.50
N ALA A 325 8.49 -2.50 13.95
CA ALA A 325 7.06 -2.43 14.16
C ALA A 325 6.30 -2.50 12.83
N CYS A 326 6.64 -1.67 11.85
CA CYS A 326 5.97 -1.67 10.55
C CYS A 326 6.02 -3.06 9.91
N TRP A 327 7.17 -3.72 9.93
CA TRP A 327 7.31 -5.07 9.40
C TRP A 327 6.45 -6.10 10.16
N ARG A 328 6.55 -6.13 11.50
CA ARG A 328 5.81 -7.10 12.33
C ARG A 328 4.31 -6.89 12.26
N ASN A 329 3.86 -5.63 12.23
CA ASN A 329 2.44 -5.29 12.17
C ASN A 329 1.85 -5.71 10.82
N ALA A 330 2.51 -5.42 9.70
CA ALA A 330 2.07 -5.84 8.39
C ALA A 330 1.95 -7.37 8.29
N ARG A 331 2.98 -8.11 8.76
CA ARG A 331 2.92 -9.58 8.80
C ARG A 331 1.78 -10.12 9.67
N ARG A 332 1.56 -9.50 10.82
CA ARG A 332 0.47 -9.89 11.73
C ARG A 332 -0.90 -9.62 11.12
N LEU A 333 -1.10 -8.43 10.55
CA LEU A 333 -2.37 -8.04 9.94
C LEU A 333 -2.73 -8.98 8.79
N PHE A 334 -1.78 -9.23 7.90
CA PHE A 334 -2.00 -10.07 6.71
C PHE A 334 -1.74 -11.57 6.95
N SER A 335 -1.51 -11.99 8.20
CA SER A 335 -1.33 -13.40 8.61
C SER A 335 -0.22 -14.15 7.85
N LEU A 336 0.97 -13.52 7.72
CA LEU A 336 2.13 -13.99 6.95
C LEU A 336 3.32 -14.41 7.82
#